data_61ce00d6f9144971fa42cee2e9fd4cc0
#
_entry.id   61ce00d6f9144971fa42cee2e9fd4cc0
#
_cell.length_a   1.000
_cell.length_b   1.000
_cell.length_c   1.000
_cell.angle_alpha   90.00
_cell.angle_beta   90.00
_cell.angle_gamma   90.00
#
_symmetry.space_group_name_H-M   'P 1'
#
loop_
_entity.id
_entity.type
_entity.pdbx_description
1 polymer ?
#
loop_
_entity_poly.entity_id
_entity_poly.type
_entity_poly.pdbx_seq_one_letter_code
_entity_poly.pdbx_strand_id
1 'polypeptide(L)'
;MDMLFRERNNMHVEKVCTDKIDKDMYALLINVCDKYILYMANKFPEYCPDYGNVVCGLDLASFEKSLKFQIPGLFYGYDGKVVYPSVDDYDQYALLDYIEYIGGNIKDITEYDYHTFFQHHHLKLENTEQVFVSFQNEVNEVFELTGLLYTLADSKRVERITTADTQIDESKEIVQTIKEPGLKDLINEAVSFYKHPNPAIYRSAV
;
A
#
# COMPACT_ATOMS: atom_id res chain seq x y z
N MET A 1 11.13 18.57 -2.75
CA MET A 1 9.86 18.92 -3.43
C MET A 1 9.61 20.40 -3.23
N ASP A 2 9.34 21.15 -4.30
CA ASP A 2 9.04 22.58 -4.13
C ASP A 2 7.64 22.75 -3.56
N MET A 3 7.48 23.59 -2.55
CA MET A 3 6.19 23.89 -1.93
C MET A 3 5.18 24.42 -2.98
N LEU A 4 3.99 23.88 -2.96
CA LEU A 4 2.90 24.33 -3.84
C LEU A 4 2.49 25.77 -3.51
N PHE A 5 1.83 26.45 -4.46
CA PHE A 5 1.40 27.84 -4.30
C PHE A 5 0.59 28.08 -3.01
N ARG A 6 -0.34 27.17 -2.68
CA ARG A 6 -1.20 27.27 -1.49
C ARG A 6 -0.40 27.14 -0.19
N GLU A 7 0.55 26.21 -0.14
CA GLU A 7 1.44 26.01 1.01
C GLU A 7 2.30 27.24 1.26
N ARG A 8 2.88 27.82 0.19
CA ARG A 8 3.69 29.04 0.28
C ARG A 8 2.90 30.27 0.76
N ASN A 9 1.58 30.25 0.60
CA ASN A 9 0.69 31.37 0.97
C ASN A 9 -0.17 31.05 2.20
N ASN A 10 0.16 30.00 2.95
CA ASN A 10 -0.59 29.55 4.13
C ASN A 10 -2.10 29.35 3.89
N MET A 11 -2.47 28.95 2.67
CA MET A 11 -3.83 28.61 2.32
C MET A 11 -4.06 27.14 2.67
N HIS A 12 -4.47 26.86 3.90
CA HIS A 12 -4.81 25.50 4.32
C HIS A 12 -6.05 25.01 3.56
N VAL A 13 -5.89 23.91 2.83
CA VAL A 13 -7.00 23.09 2.36
C VAL A 13 -7.16 21.97 3.35
N GLU A 14 -8.29 21.90 4.04
CA GLU A 14 -8.58 20.74 4.90
C GLU A 14 -8.51 19.47 4.04
N LYS A 15 -7.63 18.56 4.43
CA LYS A 15 -7.51 17.25 3.82
C LYS A 15 -8.70 16.41 4.30
N VAL A 16 -9.58 16.03 3.40
CA VAL A 16 -10.69 15.13 3.74
C VAL A 16 -10.10 13.74 3.89
N CYS A 17 -10.05 13.24 5.13
CA CYS A 17 -9.64 11.87 5.39
C CYS A 17 -10.79 10.91 5.10
N THR A 18 -10.53 9.83 4.38
CA THR A 18 -11.52 8.84 3.98
C THR A 18 -10.95 7.42 3.98
N ASP A 19 -11.81 6.45 4.22
CA ASP A 19 -11.51 5.02 4.01
C ASP A 19 -12.09 4.49 2.70
N LYS A 20 -12.77 5.37 1.93
CA LYS A 20 -13.34 5.03 0.65
C LYS A 20 -12.36 5.37 -0.48
N ILE A 21 -12.00 4.37 -1.26
CA ILE A 21 -11.15 4.51 -2.43
C ILE A 21 -12.04 4.83 -3.64
N ASP A 22 -11.96 6.03 -4.19
CA ASP A 22 -12.64 6.38 -5.44
C ASP A 22 -11.86 5.87 -6.68
N LYS A 23 -12.42 6.08 -7.87
CA LYS A 23 -11.83 5.59 -9.12
C LYS A 23 -10.47 6.21 -9.45
N ASP A 24 -10.28 7.49 -9.13
CA ASP A 24 -9.03 8.17 -9.39
C ASP A 24 -7.92 7.69 -8.44
N MET A 25 -8.25 7.53 -7.16
CA MET A 25 -7.37 6.93 -6.15
C MET A 25 -7.03 5.48 -6.51
N TYR A 26 -8.03 4.71 -6.98
CA TYR A 26 -7.86 3.34 -7.45
C TYR A 26 -6.86 3.28 -8.61
N ALA A 27 -7.00 4.16 -9.60
CA ALA A 27 -6.10 4.23 -10.75
C ALA A 27 -4.67 4.61 -10.34
N LEU A 28 -4.50 5.54 -9.40
CA LEU A 28 -3.17 5.91 -8.88
C LEU A 28 -2.47 4.71 -8.22
N LEU A 29 -3.19 3.95 -7.39
CA LEU A 29 -2.65 2.77 -6.71
C LEU A 29 -2.30 1.64 -7.68
N ILE A 30 -3.14 1.40 -8.71
CA ILE A 30 -2.79 0.45 -9.79
C ILE A 30 -1.51 0.88 -10.51
N ASN A 31 -1.38 2.16 -10.86
CA ASN A 31 -0.18 2.67 -11.53
C ASN A 31 1.09 2.46 -10.70
N VAL A 32 0.98 2.53 -9.36
CA VAL A 32 2.10 2.15 -8.49
C VAL A 32 2.35 0.64 -8.61
N CYS A 33 1.34 -0.20 -8.46
CA CYS A 33 1.49 -1.66 -8.57
C CYS A 33 2.14 -2.08 -9.89
N ASP A 34 1.72 -1.49 -11.01
CA ASP A 34 2.20 -1.81 -12.36
C ASP A 34 3.71 -1.58 -12.54
N LYS A 35 4.30 -0.61 -11.85
CA LYS A 35 5.75 -0.39 -11.87
C LYS A 35 6.53 -1.55 -11.27
N TYR A 36 5.90 -2.31 -10.37
CA TYR A 36 6.55 -3.36 -9.60
C TYR A 36 6.21 -4.78 -10.06
N ILE A 37 5.36 -4.94 -11.08
CA ILE A 37 4.94 -6.28 -11.57
C ILE A 37 6.14 -7.13 -12.00
N LEU A 38 7.15 -6.56 -12.67
CA LEU A 38 8.32 -7.31 -13.12
C LEU A 38 9.06 -7.99 -11.95
N TYR A 39 9.05 -7.39 -10.77
CA TYR A 39 9.68 -7.94 -9.56
C TYR A 39 8.94 -9.17 -9.01
N MET A 40 7.81 -9.53 -9.61
CA MET A 40 7.10 -10.80 -9.36
C MET A 40 7.75 -11.99 -10.12
N ALA A 41 8.76 -11.76 -10.94
CA ALA A 41 9.46 -12.80 -11.70
C ALA A 41 10.07 -13.91 -10.82
N ASN A 42 10.33 -13.64 -9.54
CA ASN A 42 10.74 -14.68 -8.59
C ASN A 42 9.65 -15.74 -8.35
N LYS A 43 8.39 -15.36 -8.41
CA LYS A 43 7.24 -16.25 -8.18
C LYS A 43 6.67 -16.80 -9.48
N PHE A 44 6.75 -16.01 -10.55
CA PHE A 44 6.26 -16.36 -11.88
C PHE A 44 7.37 -16.12 -12.92
N PRO A 45 8.44 -16.94 -12.91
CA PRO A 45 9.56 -16.74 -13.81
C PRO A 45 9.19 -17.08 -15.25
N GLU A 46 9.46 -16.16 -16.17
CA GLU A 46 9.63 -16.48 -17.58
C GLU A 46 11.07 -16.89 -17.83
N TYR A 47 11.27 -18.03 -18.48
CA TYR A 47 12.60 -18.57 -18.74
C TYR A 47 13.05 -18.29 -20.15
N CYS A 48 14.34 -17.98 -20.30
CA CYS A 48 14.98 -17.78 -21.60
C CYS A 48 14.87 -19.05 -22.47
N PRO A 49 14.39 -18.95 -23.71
CA PRO A 49 14.22 -20.11 -24.59
C PRO A 49 15.51 -20.91 -24.85
N ASP A 50 16.66 -20.20 -24.95
CA ASP A 50 17.97 -20.84 -25.21
C ASP A 50 18.62 -21.36 -23.92
N TYR A 51 18.30 -20.77 -22.78
CA TYR A 51 18.89 -21.09 -21.47
C TYR A 51 17.77 -21.43 -20.47
N GLY A 52 17.07 -22.52 -20.70
CA GLY A 52 15.83 -22.88 -20.03
C GLY A 52 15.75 -22.83 -18.48
N ASN A 53 16.86 -22.53 -17.81
CA ASN A 53 16.92 -22.29 -16.35
C ASN A 53 17.27 -20.86 -15.97
N VAL A 54 17.40 -19.97 -16.97
CA VAL A 54 17.73 -18.55 -16.76
C VAL A 54 16.45 -17.72 -16.85
N VAL A 55 16.14 -16.98 -15.80
CA VAL A 55 14.98 -16.08 -15.78
C VAL A 55 15.25 -14.88 -16.67
N CYS A 56 14.29 -14.51 -17.50
CA CYS A 56 14.41 -13.37 -18.41
C CYS A 56 13.19 -12.42 -18.36
N GLY A 57 12.19 -12.74 -17.57
CA GLY A 57 10.99 -11.93 -17.44
C GLY A 57 9.99 -12.48 -16.44
N LEU A 58 8.80 -11.97 -16.52
CA LEU A 58 7.63 -12.41 -15.78
C LEU A 58 6.72 -13.22 -16.70
N ASP A 59 6.40 -14.46 -16.32
CA ASP A 59 5.29 -15.20 -16.93
C ASP A 59 3.95 -14.54 -16.57
N LEU A 60 3.59 -13.55 -17.40
CA LEU A 60 2.39 -12.73 -17.18
C LEU A 60 1.12 -13.57 -17.16
N ALA A 61 1.02 -14.62 -18.00
CA ALA A 61 -0.16 -15.47 -18.06
C ALA A 61 -0.38 -16.26 -16.76
N SER A 62 0.69 -16.80 -16.18
CA SER A 62 0.62 -17.50 -14.89
C SER A 62 0.32 -16.53 -13.74
N PHE A 63 0.91 -15.33 -13.77
CA PHE A 63 0.63 -14.28 -12.80
C PHE A 63 -0.85 -13.86 -12.81
N GLU A 64 -1.41 -13.51 -13.97
CA GLU A 64 -2.82 -13.13 -14.12
C GLU A 64 -3.77 -14.24 -13.70
N LYS A 65 -3.47 -15.48 -14.09
CA LYS A 65 -4.27 -16.63 -13.67
C LYS A 65 -4.27 -16.78 -12.15
N SER A 66 -3.12 -16.59 -11.52
CA SER A 66 -3.01 -16.64 -10.05
C SER A 66 -3.83 -15.54 -9.38
N LEU A 67 -3.76 -14.30 -9.88
CA LEU A 67 -4.55 -13.18 -9.36
C LEU A 67 -6.05 -13.45 -9.42
N LYS A 68 -6.56 -13.91 -10.57
CA LYS A 68 -7.99 -14.21 -10.75
C LYS A 68 -8.53 -15.21 -9.75
N PHE A 69 -7.68 -16.15 -9.30
CA PHE A 69 -8.07 -17.14 -8.30
C PHE A 69 -7.90 -16.63 -6.86
N GLN A 70 -6.89 -15.82 -6.59
CA GLN A 70 -6.57 -15.41 -5.23
C GLN A 70 -7.30 -14.14 -4.80
N ILE A 71 -7.57 -13.24 -5.76
CA ILE A 71 -8.20 -11.94 -5.49
C ILE A 71 -9.41 -11.77 -6.43
N PRO A 72 -10.53 -12.45 -6.15
CA PRO A 72 -11.76 -12.20 -6.87
C PRO A 72 -12.24 -10.76 -6.60
N GLY A 73 -12.74 -10.09 -7.62
CA GLY A 73 -13.20 -8.70 -7.49
C GLY A 73 -12.28 -7.66 -8.13
N LEU A 74 -11.08 -8.04 -8.54
CA LEU A 74 -10.25 -7.19 -9.40
C LEU A 74 -10.85 -7.09 -10.80
N PHE A 75 -10.66 -5.92 -11.42
CA PHE A 75 -11.04 -5.68 -12.81
C PHE A 75 -9.84 -5.88 -13.73
N TYR A 76 -10.10 -6.47 -14.90
CA TYR A 76 -9.06 -6.77 -15.88
C TYR A 76 -9.39 -6.13 -17.23
N GLY A 77 -8.39 -5.50 -17.84
CA GLY A 77 -8.47 -5.01 -19.21
C GLY A 77 -8.40 -6.15 -20.24
N TYR A 78 -8.54 -5.80 -21.50
CA TYR A 78 -8.43 -6.76 -22.62
C TYR A 78 -7.03 -7.37 -22.74
N ASP A 79 -6.02 -6.69 -22.25
CA ASP A 79 -4.62 -7.12 -22.19
C ASP A 79 -4.29 -7.95 -20.94
N GLY A 80 -5.31 -8.22 -20.10
CA GLY A 80 -5.18 -9.00 -18.87
C GLY A 80 -4.67 -8.23 -17.66
N LYS A 81 -4.23 -7.00 -17.83
CA LYS A 81 -3.77 -6.16 -16.70
C LYS A 81 -4.91 -5.78 -15.77
N VAL A 82 -4.58 -5.58 -14.51
CA VAL A 82 -5.52 -5.00 -13.56
C VAL A 82 -5.80 -3.55 -13.97
N VAL A 83 -7.08 -3.19 -14.02
CA VAL A 83 -7.53 -1.85 -14.39
C VAL A 83 -8.51 -1.30 -13.35
N TYR A 84 -8.70 0.01 -13.33
CA TYR A 84 -9.72 0.61 -12.48
C TYR A 84 -11.13 0.14 -12.91
N PRO A 85 -12.08 0.07 -11.96
CA PRO A 85 -13.44 -0.40 -12.24
C PRO A 85 -14.18 0.58 -13.15
N SER A 86 -14.85 0.04 -14.17
CA SER A 86 -15.75 0.81 -15.06
C SER A 86 -17.12 1.06 -14.44
N VAL A 87 -17.46 0.36 -13.36
CA VAL A 87 -18.73 0.44 -12.62
C VAL A 87 -18.56 1.22 -11.31
N ASP A 88 -19.66 1.68 -10.73
CA ASP A 88 -19.60 2.42 -9.46
C ASP A 88 -19.69 1.50 -8.23
N ASP A 89 -20.26 0.32 -8.40
CA ASP A 89 -20.30 -0.72 -7.35
C ASP A 89 -19.12 -1.68 -7.58
N TYR A 90 -18.08 -1.52 -6.80
CA TYR A 90 -16.87 -2.32 -6.87
C TYR A 90 -16.30 -2.59 -5.48
N ASP A 91 -15.62 -3.72 -5.36
CA ASP A 91 -14.93 -4.09 -4.12
C ASP A 91 -13.58 -3.35 -4.03
N GLN A 92 -13.55 -2.28 -3.25
CA GLN A 92 -12.31 -1.54 -3.00
C GLN A 92 -11.27 -2.37 -2.22
N TYR A 93 -11.69 -3.36 -1.44
CA TYR A 93 -10.80 -4.19 -0.64
C TYR A 93 -10.00 -5.16 -1.52
N ALA A 94 -10.54 -5.55 -2.67
CA ALA A 94 -9.78 -6.33 -3.65
C ALA A 94 -8.50 -5.60 -4.11
N LEU A 95 -8.52 -4.26 -4.20
CA LEU A 95 -7.31 -3.48 -4.49
C LEU A 95 -6.31 -3.53 -3.33
N LEU A 96 -6.77 -3.47 -2.08
CA LEU A 96 -5.89 -3.57 -0.92
C LEU A 96 -5.25 -4.96 -0.85
N ASP A 97 -6.02 -6.02 -1.12
CA ASP A 97 -5.49 -7.39 -1.25
C ASP A 97 -4.46 -7.49 -2.38
N TYR A 98 -4.65 -6.76 -3.49
CA TYR A 98 -3.70 -6.72 -4.59
C TYR A 98 -2.38 -6.04 -4.18
N ILE A 99 -2.45 -4.93 -3.47
CA ILE A 99 -1.28 -4.23 -2.92
C ILE A 99 -0.49 -5.18 -1.99
N GLU A 100 -1.17 -5.86 -1.06
CA GLU A 100 -0.55 -6.85 -0.18
C GLU A 100 0.06 -8.02 -0.95
N TYR A 101 -0.64 -8.48 -2.00
CA TYR A 101 -0.15 -9.57 -2.83
C TYR A 101 1.14 -9.20 -3.56
N ILE A 102 1.20 -8.00 -4.16
CA ILE A 102 2.43 -7.49 -4.78
C ILE A 102 3.52 -7.34 -3.72
N GLY A 103 3.28 -6.56 -2.67
CA GLY A 103 4.27 -6.28 -1.63
C GLY A 103 4.81 -7.53 -0.93
N GLY A 104 3.97 -8.55 -0.76
CA GLY A 104 4.35 -9.83 -0.15
C GLY A 104 5.22 -10.73 -1.03
N ASN A 105 5.24 -10.51 -2.34
CA ASN A 105 5.87 -11.44 -3.29
C ASN A 105 6.95 -10.82 -4.17
N ILE A 106 7.10 -9.51 -4.25
CA ILE A 106 8.19 -8.87 -5.02
C ILE A 106 9.55 -9.16 -4.39
N LYS A 107 10.56 -9.28 -5.24
CA LYS A 107 11.97 -9.46 -4.86
C LYS A 107 12.84 -8.59 -5.75
N ASP A 108 13.97 -8.14 -5.19
CA ASP A 108 14.95 -7.41 -5.97
C ASP A 108 15.48 -8.27 -7.11
N ILE A 109 15.65 -7.64 -8.27
CA ILE A 109 16.20 -8.23 -9.45
C ILE A 109 17.32 -7.35 -10.00
N THR A 110 18.36 -7.98 -10.56
CA THR A 110 19.43 -7.32 -11.29
C THR A 110 19.47 -7.84 -12.71
N GLU A 111 19.43 -6.94 -13.67
CA GLU A 111 19.59 -7.28 -15.08
C GLU A 111 21.06 -7.56 -15.38
N TYR A 112 21.31 -8.60 -16.13
CA TYR A 112 22.64 -8.94 -16.63
C TYR A 112 22.53 -9.60 -18.01
N ASP A 113 23.62 -9.72 -18.76
CA ASP A 113 23.69 -10.38 -20.08
C ASP A 113 22.48 -10.11 -20.99
N TYR A 114 22.66 -9.18 -21.93
CA TYR A 114 21.62 -8.91 -22.93
C TYR A 114 21.63 -9.96 -24.02
N HIS A 115 20.54 -10.72 -24.15
CA HIS A 115 20.34 -11.71 -25.20
C HIS A 115 19.79 -11.05 -26.46
N THR A 116 20.68 -10.74 -27.41
CA THR A 116 20.35 -9.95 -28.60
C THR A 116 19.27 -10.55 -29.49
N PHE A 117 19.28 -11.89 -29.65
CA PHE A 117 18.32 -12.57 -30.53
C PHE A 117 16.87 -12.45 -30.02
N PHE A 118 16.66 -12.64 -28.74
CA PHE A 118 15.35 -12.53 -28.10
C PHE A 118 15.06 -11.14 -27.51
N GLN A 119 15.98 -10.20 -27.62
CA GLN A 119 15.85 -8.81 -27.17
C GLN A 119 15.43 -8.67 -25.70
N HIS A 120 16.02 -9.49 -24.81
CA HIS A 120 15.79 -9.41 -23.38
C HIS A 120 17.09 -9.45 -22.56
N HIS A 121 17.06 -8.97 -21.34
CA HIS A 121 18.09 -9.20 -20.34
C HIS A 121 17.79 -10.47 -19.55
N HIS A 122 18.85 -11.14 -19.09
CA HIS A 122 18.72 -12.14 -18.06
C HIS A 122 18.53 -11.47 -16.70
N LEU A 123 17.75 -12.09 -15.82
CA LEU A 123 17.41 -11.55 -14.52
C LEU A 123 18.03 -12.42 -13.42
N LYS A 124 18.80 -11.78 -12.54
CA LYS A 124 19.29 -12.39 -11.31
C LYS A 124 18.38 -11.96 -10.16
N LEU A 125 17.80 -12.94 -9.47
CA LEU A 125 16.96 -12.72 -8.30
C LEU A 125 17.85 -12.52 -7.08
N GLU A 126 17.65 -11.41 -6.35
CA GLU A 126 18.41 -11.06 -5.16
C GLU A 126 17.60 -11.31 -3.88
N ASN A 127 18.30 -11.59 -2.78
CA ASN A 127 17.68 -11.81 -1.47
C ASN A 127 17.57 -10.53 -0.63
N THR A 128 17.47 -9.38 -1.28
CA THR A 128 17.25 -8.10 -0.62
C THR A 128 15.78 -7.67 -0.74
N GLU A 129 15.37 -6.70 0.04
CA GLU A 129 14.00 -6.19 0.07
C GLU A 129 13.93 -4.68 -0.24
N GLN A 130 14.92 -4.15 -0.97
CA GLN A 130 14.95 -2.72 -1.31
C GLN A 130 13.77 -2.33 -2.22
N VAL A 131 13.40 -3.22 -3.14
CA VAL A 131 12.23 -3.02 -4.00
C VAL A 131 10.94 -2.92 -3.19
N PHE A 132 10.80 -3.71 -2.11
CA PHE A 132 9.64 -3.60 -1.23
C PHE A 132 9.60 -2.24 -0.52
N VAL A 133 10.72 -1.76 0.00
CA VAL A 133 10.78 -0.44 0.64
C VAL A 133 10.39 0.67 -0.34
N SER A 134 10.83 0.59 -1.60
CA SER A 134 10.44 1.55 -2.63
C SER A 134 8.94 1.48 -2.94
N PHE A 135 8.41 0.28 -3.10
CA PHE A 135 6.98 0.03 -3.31
C PHE A 135 6.13 0.57 -2.14
N GLN A 136 6.52 0.24 -0.91
CA GLN A 136 5.86 0.69 0.32
C GLN A 136 5.80 2.22 0.39
N ASN A 137 6.91 2.88 0.11
CA ASN A 137 6.98 4.34 0.12
C ASN A 137 6.04 4.96 -0.93
N GLU A 138 6.03 4.43 -2.18
CA GLU A 138 5.16 4.96 -3.23
C GLU A 138 3.67 4.71 -2.93
N VAL A 139 3.31 3.54 -2.38
CA VAL A 139 1.93 3.25 -1.95
C VAL A 139 1.50 4.19 -0.84
N ASN A 140 2.35 4.36 0.20
CA ASN A 140 2.05 5.22 1.33
C ASN A 140 2.00 6.70 0.93
N GLU A 141 2.81 7.13 -0.04
CA GLU A 141 2.72 8.48 -0.62
C GLU A 141 1.34 8.71 -1.27
N VAL A 142 0.80 7.72 -2.00
CA VAL A 142 -0.55 7.83 -2.58
C VAL A 142 -1.60 7.89 -1.49
N PHE A 143 -1.53 7.03 -0.46
CA PHE A 143 -2.46 7.08 0.68
C PHE A 143 -2.43 8.45 1.37
N GLU A 144 -1.23 8.98 1.58
CA GLU A 144 -1.07 10.29 2.17
C GLU A 144 -1.62 11.40 1.27
N LEU A 145 -1.25 11.45 0.00
CA LEU A 145 -1.69 12.48 -0.96
C LEU A 145 -3.20 12.53 -1.11
N THR A 146 -3.84 11.37 -1.12
CA THR A 146 -5.30 11.24 -1.31
C THR A 146 -6.09 11.38 -0.01
N GLY A 147 -5.44 11.36 1.15
CA GLY A 147 -6.11 11.36 2.46
C GLY A 147 -6.75 10.02 2.81
N LEU A 148 -6.33 8.92 2.17
CA LEU A 148 -6.79 7.59 2.52
C LEU A 148 -6.24 7.17 3.89
N LEU A 149 -7.13 6.63 4.72
CA LEU A 149 -6.81 6.17 6.07
C LEU A 149 -6.23 4.76 6.07
N TYR A 150 -5.20 4.54 5.25
CA TYR A 150 -4.49 3.27 5.14
C TYR A 150 -2.97 3.51 5.16
N THR A 151 -2.24 2.48 5.55
CA THR A 151 -0.78 2.42 5.44
C THR A 151 -0.36 1.01 5.08
N LEU A 152 0.61 0.86 4.19
CA LEU A 152 1.29 -0.40 3.93
C LEU A 152 2.43 -0.51 4.95
N ALA A 153 2.30 -1.43 5.91
CA ALA A 153 3.26 -1.62 6.98
C ALA A 153 4.46 -2.48 6.56
N ASP A 154 5.51 -2.51 7.39
CA ASP A 154 6.69 -3.37 7.20
C ASP A 154 6.33 -4.87 7.22
N SER A 155 5.21 -5.22 7.84
CA SER A 155 4.59 -6.55 7.81
C SER A 155 4.08 -6.96 6.42
N LYS A 156 4.14 -6.08 5.43
CA LYS A 156 3.58 -6.22 4.07
C LYS A 156 2.05 -6.32 4.05
N ARG A 157 1.42 -5.81 5.10
CA ARG A 157 -0.04 -5.72 5.25
C ARG A 157 -0.50 -4.28 5.15
N VAL A 158 -1.66 -4.09 4.56
CA VAL A 158 -2.34 -2.79 4.57
C VAL A 158 -3.11 -2.68 5.89
N GLU A 159 -2.77 -1.70 6.68
CA GLU A 159 -3.39 -1.42 7.98
C GLU A 159 -4.25 -0.17 7.86
N ARG A 160 -5.42 -0.20 8.51
CA ARG A 160 -6.28 0.98 8.59
C ARG A 160 -5.79 1.90 9.70
N ILE A 161 -5.52 3.15 9.33
CA ILE A 161 -5.23 4.21 10.31
C ILE A 161 -6.56 4.67 10.86
N THR A 162 -6.80 4.44 12.16
CA THR A 162 -7.97 5.01 12.82
C THR A 162 -7.65 6.45 13.21
N THR A 163 -8.58 7.38 12.93
CA THR A 163 -8.46 8.80 13.35
C THR A 163 -8.26 8.94 14.85
N ALA A 164 -8.72 7.98 15.63
CA ALA A 164 -8.47 7.89 17.07
C ALA A 164 -6.99 7.64 17.37
N ASP A 165 -6.29 6.80 16.61
CA ASP A 165 -4.86 6.52 16.81
C ASP A 165 -4.00 7.74 16.46
N THR A 166 -4.34 8.46 15.38
CA THR A 166 -3.67 9.72 15.01
C THR A 166 -3.87 10.80 16.08
N GLN A 167 -5.09 10.98 16.58
CA GLN A 167 -5.37 11.91 17.68
C GLN A 167 -4.71 11.49 18.99
N ILE A 168 -4.54 10.19 19.23
CA ILE A 168 -3.84 9.65 20.40
C ILE A 168 -2.35 9.91 20.33
N ASP A 169 -1.72 9.80 19.17
CA ASP A 169 -0.28 10.05 19.04
C ASP A 169 0.04 11.55 19.10
N GLU A 170 -0.75 12.42 18.51
CA GLU A 170 -0.69 13.87 18.74
C GLU A 170 -0.93 14.22 20.22
N SER A 171 -1.89 13.55 20.86
CA SER A 171 -2.16 13.72 22.29
C SER A 171 -0.98 13.32 23.16
N LYS A 172 -0.23 12.25 22.80
CA LYS A 172 0.97 11.83 23.54
C LYS A 172 2.11 12.82 23.42
N GLU A 173 2.31 13.44 22.25
CA GLU A 173 3.31 14.52 22.09
C GLU A 173 2.93 15.74 22.95
N ILE A 174 1.65 16.11 22.95
CA ILE A 174 1.14 17.19 23.82
C ILE A 174 1.32 16.82 25.29
N VAL A 175 1.00 15.57 25.69
CA VAL A 175 1.18 15.09 27.08
C VAL A 175 2.62 15.17 27.54
N GLN A 176 3.60 14.96 26.66
CA GLN A 176 5.02 15.10 27.03
C GLN A 176 5.41 16.54 27.34
N THR A 177 4.69 17.53 26.79
CA THR A 177 4.94 18.97 27.04
C THR A 177 4.23 19.50 28.30
N ILE A 178 3.26 18.76 28.85
CA ILE A 178 2.49 19.16 30.02
C ILE A 178 3.33 19.01 31.29
N LYS A 179 3.48 20.12 32.04
CA LYS A 179 4.27 20.17 33.28
C LYS A 179 3.48 19.78 34.53
N GLU A 180 2.14 19.70 34.45
CA GLU A 180 1.29 19.34 35.58
C GLU A 180 1.03 17.85 35.66
N PRO A 181 1.53 17.13 36.71
CA PRO A 181 1.43 15.66 36.77
C PRO A 181 -0.02 15.13 36.76
N GLY A 182 -0.93 15.78 37.48
CA GLY A 182 -2.32 15.37 37.60
C GLY A 182 -3.11 15.46 36.27
N LEU A 183 -2.80 16.43 35.42
CA LEU A 183 -3.41 16.58 34.10
C LEU A 183 -2.86 15.52 33.13
N LYS A 184 -1.58 15.21 33.25
CA LYS A 184 -0.91 14.16 32.48
C LYS A 184 -1.53 12.77 32.75
N ASP A 185 -1.80 12.46 34.00
CA ASP A 185 -2.41 11.18 34.40
C ASP A 185 -3.84 11.05 33.87
N LEU A 186 -4.65 12.12 33.95
CA LEU A 186 -6.02 12.15 33.43
C LEU A 186 -6.06 11.93 31.89
N ILE A 187 -5.14 12.52 31.15
CA ILE A 187 -5.10 12.35 29.69
C ILE A 187 -4.62 10.93 29.34
N ASN A 188 -3.63 10.39 30.04
CA ASN A 188 -3.19 9.00 29.84
C ASN A 188 -4.30 7.99 30.15
N GLU A 189 -5.10 8.25 31.19
CA GLU A 189 -6.26 7.45 31.52
C GLU A 189 -7.34 7.52 30.41
N ALA A 190 -7.68 8.71 29.92
CA ALA A 190 -8.60 8.91 28.81
C ALA A 190 -8.13 8.20 27.53
N VAL A 191 -6.85 8.29 27.17
CA VAL A 191 -6.24 7.59 26.03
C VAL A 191 -6.32 6.08 26.21
N SER A 192 -6.11 5.58 27.41
CA SER A 192 -6.24 4.15 27.74
C SER A 192 -7.67 3.63 27.54
N PHE A 193 -8.68 4.40 27.93
CA PHE A 193 -10.09 4.06 27.70
C PHE A 193 -10.45 4.04 26.22
N TYR A 194 -9.85 4.92 25.40
CA TYR A 194 -10.08 4.95 23.96
C TYR A 194 -9.49 3.73 23.24
N LYS A 195 -8.31 3.27 23.67
CA LYS A 195 -7.64 2.07 23.10
C LYS A 195 -8.32 0.75 23.49
N HIS A 196 -8.95 0.72 24.66
CA HIS A 196 -9.58 -0.50 25.19
C HIS A 196 -10.99 -0.16 25.71
N PRO A 197 -11.96 0.16 24.81
CA PRO A 197 -13.31 0.46 25.25
C PRO A 197 -13.89 -0.76 25.96
N ASN A 198 -14.07 -0.65 27.28
CA ASN A 198 -14.72 -1.71 28.04
C ASN A 198 -16.23 -1.65 27.77
N PRO A 199 -16.83 -2.65 27.09
CA PRO A 199 -18.24 -2.61 26.73
C PRO A 199 -19.21 -2.59 27.94
N ALA A 200 -18.71 -2.81 29.15
CA ALA A 200 -19.51 -2.75 30.37
C ALA A 200 -19.88 -1.31 30.80
N ILE A 201 -19.13 -0.29 30.36
CA ILE A 201 -19.36 1.10 30.79
C ILE A 201 -20.53 1.75 30.02
N TYR A 202 -20.86 1.27 28.84
CA TYR A 202 -21.98 1.82 28.02
C TYR A 202 -23.37 1.33 28.45
N ARG A 203 -23.49 0.40 29.41
CA ARG A 203 -24.78 -0.11 29.88
C ARG A 203 -25.37 0.61 31.11
N SER A 204 -24.66 1.55 31.67
CA SER A 204 -25.11 2.27 32.89
C SER A 204 -25.60 3.69 32.67
N ALA A 205 -25.79 4.12 31.42
CA ALA A 205 -26.27 5.46 31.04
C ALA A 205 -27.55 5.39 30.20
N VAL A 206 -28.54 4.57 30.62
CA VAL A 206 -29.93 4.63 30.15
C VAL A 206 -30.83 4.60 31.37
#